data_a26408441d9fad39c91707830d5eb7ed
#
_entry.id   a26408441d9fad39c91707830d5eb7ed
#
_cell.length_a   1.000
_cell.length_b   1.000
_cell.length_c   1.000
_cell.angle_alpha   90.00
_cell.angle_beta   90.00
_cell.angle_gamma   90.00
#
_symmetry.space_group_name_H-M   'P 1'
#
loop_
_entity.id
_entity.type
_entity.pdbx_description
1 polymer ?
#
loop_
_entity_poly.entity_id
_entity_poly.type
_entity_poly.pdbx_seq_one_letter_code
_entity_poly.pdbx_strand_id
1 'polypeptide(L)'
;MLRHTSEDIPLMSERDMCKSFNVTRTTVRKALKIFISEGSIITKRGSGMYLKGCIRRNTYHLHHPPSKVLYIHGGGRNVFYDSWSLHVLEEVCKFAKRNNFMMQFSSLIGEVGMEMEELEMYSPEAILWVRPTQTVRPLIPEIRKKIPVCVIADSVRNDSFAVTSDYYQAGAKAAEYFICNGFRNILYACRMNTPDSITGAFREGWCSTIQRRMPSVNTVYLHQESDFQQVLNALPARNFDAVFTHSAYYPGIDALLKATNRSDCPIMVDSFDYVRFPDSIPPRWVIDLYPEVIFETAVNNVCRALHEPHYEQKEIVFQAEIIEQK
;
A
#
# COMPACT_ATOMS: atom_id res chain seq x y z
N MET A 1 -23.14 22.09 -18.59
CA MET A 1 -22.96 23.51 -18.23
C MET A 1 -23.76 23.81 -16.97
N LEU A 2 -23.16 23.71 -15.80
CA LEU A 2 -23.78 24.19 -14.55
C LEU A 2 -23.36 25.64 -14.36
N ARG A 3 -24.34 26.56 -14.46
CA ARG A 3 -24.13 27.98 -14.24
C ARG A 3 -23.73 28.23 -12.78
N HIS A 4 -22.67 28.98 -12.58
CA HIS A 4 -22.20 29.45 -11.28
C HIS A 4 -23.23 30.40 -10.68
N THR A 5 -24.02 29.92 -9.73
CA THR A 5 -24.84 30.78 -8.88
C THR A 5 -24.25 30.79 -7.48
N SER A 6 -24.10 31.99 -6.90
CA SER A 6 -23.70 32.17 -5.48
C SER A 6 -24.82 31.81 -4.51
N GLU A 7 -25.91 31.28 -4.99
CA GLU A 7 -27.15 31.02 -4.26
C GLU A 7 -27.17 29.57 -3.73
N ASP A 8 -27.83 29.41 -2.59
CA ASP A 8 -28.10 28.11 -1.99
C ASP A 8 -28.99 27.28 -2.93
N ILE A 9 -28.63 26.05 -3.20
CA ILE A 9 -29.37 25.17 -4.11
C ILE A 9 -30.46 24.43 -3.33
N PRO A 10 -31.74 24.54 -3.72
CA PRO A 10 -32.80 23.82 -3.05
C PRO A 10 -32.63 22.30 -3.22
N LEU A 11 -32.78 21.57 -2.14
CA LEU A 11 -32.78 20.13 -2.15
C LEU A 11 -34.20 19.57 -2.32
N MET A 12 -34.28 18.41 -2.94
CA MET A 12 -35.55 17.67 -3.03
C MET A 12 -36.08 17.34 -1.63
N SER A 13 -37.39 17.15 -1.50
CA SER A 13 -38.00 16.82 -0.20
C SER A 13 -37.55 15.45 0.32
N GLU A 14 -37.59 15.24 1.66
CA GLU A 14 -37.31 13.92 2.26
C GLU A 14 -38.12 12.80 1.59
N ARG A 15 -39.37 13.09 1.21
CA ARG A 15 -40.27 12.15 0.54
C ARG A 15 -39.76 11.75 -0.83
N ASP A 16 -39.29 12.72 -1.58
CA ASP A 16 -38.77 12.48 -2.93
C ASP A 16 -37.41 11.78 -2.88
N MET A 17 -36.57 12.11 -1.89
CA MET A 17 -35.34 11.37 -1.62
C MET A 17 -35.61 9.90 -1.30
N CYS A 18 -36.63 9.61 -0.47
CA CYS A 18 -37.00 8.23 -0.16
C CYS A 18 -37.38 7.45 -1.44
N LYS A 19 -38.12 8.09 -2.33
CA LYS A 19 -38.51 7.48 -3.60
C LYS A 19 -37.34 7.29 -4.55
N SER A 20 -36.54 8.35 -4.73
CA SER A 20 -35.41 8.35 -5.69
C SER A 20 -34.31 7.35 -5.32
N PHE A 21 -34.02 7.21 -4.02
CA PHE A 21 -32.97 6.34 -3.52
C PHE A 21 -33.47 4.99 -2.99
N ASN A 22 -34.78 4.74 -3.04
CA ASN A 22 -35.42 3.52 -2.54
C ASN A 22 -35.02 3.19 -1.09
N VAL A 23 -35.03 4.19 -0.21
CA VAL A 23 -34.64 4.07 1.20
C VAL A 23 -35.71 4.57 2.14
N THR A 24 -35.64 4.16 3.41
CA THR A 24 -36.60 4.60 4.42
C THR A 24 -36.41 6.08 4.81
N ARG A 25 -37.43 6.73 5.29
CA ARG A 25 -37.36 8.11 5.78
C ARG A 25 -36.37 8.27 6.93
N THR A 26 -36.25 7.23 7.76
CA THR A 26 -35.26 7.21 8.85
C THR A 26 -33.82 7.25 8.32
N THR A 27 -33.54 6.52 7.23
CA THR A 27 -32.23 6.52 6.59
C THR A 27 -31.91 7.89 6.01
N VAL A 28 -32.87 8.48 5.28
CA VAL A 28 -32.70 9.83 4.72
C VAL A 28 -32.42 10.85 5.82
N ARG A 29 -33.18 10.81 6.92
CA ARG A 29 -33.00 11.75 8.04
C ARG A 29 -31.66 11.58 8.75
N LYS A 30 -31.19 10.35 8.93
CA LYS A 30 -29.85 10.10 9.50
C LYS A 30 -28.76 10.72 8.61
N ALA A 31 -28.83 10.50 7.30
CA ALA A 31 -27.89 11.09 6.36
C ALA A 31 -27.93 12.63 6.37
N LEU A 32 -29.13 13.21 6.27
CA LEU A 32 -29.31 14.67 6.28
C LEU A 32 -28.79 15.30 7.58
N LYS A 33 -28.98 14.63 8.73
CA LYS A 33 -28.50 15.11 10.03
C LYS A 33 -26.98 15.27 10.05
N ILE A 34 -26.25 14.37 9.40
CA ILE A 34 -24.79 14.47 9.27
C ILE A 34 -24.42 15.74 8.48
N PHE A 35 -25.00 15.91 7.29
CA PHE A 35 -24.70 17.08 6.44
C PHE A 35 -25.15 18.41 7.04
N ILE A 36 -26.22 18.41 7.84
CA ILE A 36 -26.65 19.59 8.61
C ILE A 36 -25.66 19.90 9.72
N SER A 37 -25.16 18.86 10.45
CA SER A 37 -24.16 19.06 11.51
C SER A 37 -22.81 19.54 10.97
N GLU A 38 -22.46 19.15 9.75
CA GLU A 38 -21.28 19.64 9.02
C GLU A 38 -21.46 21.03 8.41
N GLY A 39 -22.67 21.59 8.50
CA GLY A 39 -22.99 22.88 7.93
C GLY A 39 -23.09 22.91 6.40
N SER A 40 -23.10 21.74 5.77
CA SER A 40 -23.23 21.58 4.31
C SER A 40 -24.67 21.79 3.83
N ILE A 41 -25.65 21.48 4.66
CA ILE A 41 -27.07 21.70 4.41
C ILE A 41 -27.62 22.69 5.45
N ILE A 42 -28.38 23.66 4.96
CA ILE A 42 -29.13 24.60 5.81
C ILE A 42 -30.64 24.39 5.65
N THR A 43 -31.35 24.57 6.74
CA THR A 43 -32.82 24.50 6.74
C THR A 43 -33.37 25.91 6.84
N LYS A 44 -34.15 26.34 5.85
CA LYS A 44 -34.85 27.63 5.88
C LYS A 44 -36.29 27.41 6.28
N ARG A 45 -36.72 28.06 7.37
CA ARG A 45 -38.07 27.90 7.91
C ARG A 45 -39.13 28.23 6.84
N GLY A 46 -40.00 27.29 6.56
CA GLY A 46 -41.07 27.46 5.55
C GLY A 46 -40.62 27.28 4.11
N SER A 47 -39.32 27.12 3.83
CA SER A 47 -38.78 27.11 2.45
C SER A 47 -38.03 25.79 2.10
N GLY A 48 -37.76 24.94 3.11
CA GLY A 48 -37.15 23.65 2.90
C GLY A 48 -35.64 23.58 3.22
N MET A 49 -34.98 22.57 2.68
CA MET A 49 -33.54 22.35 2.83
C MET A 49 -32.78 22.82 1.59
N TYR A 50 -31.61 23.39 1.83
CA TYR A 50 -30.76 23.92 0.79
C TYR A 50 -29.34 23.44 1.00
N LEU A 51 -28.67 23.09 -0.07
CA LEU A 51 -27.23 22.93 -0.09
C LEU A 51 -26.63 24.34 0.00
N LYS A 52 -25.80 24.58 1.01
CA LYS A 52 -25.24 25.90 1.28
C LYS A 52 -24.29 26.33 0.16
N GLY A 53 -24.53 27.47 -0.43
CA GLY A 53 -23.72 28.00 -1.53
C GLY A 53 -22.22 28.21 -1.19
N CYS A 54 -21.88 28.27 0.10
CA CYS A 54 -20.49 28.40 0.56
C CYS A 54 -19.74 27.05 0.75
N ILE A 55 -20.32 25.87 0.38
CA ILE A 55 -19.50 24.67 0.11
C ILE A 55 -18.43 25.00 -0.93
N ARG A 56 -18.58 26.13 -1.60
CA ARG A 56 -17.57 26.73 -2.48
C ARG A 56 -16.23 27.09 -1.84
N ARG A 57 -16.05 27.07 -0.52
CA ARG A 57 -14.73 27.36 0.06
C ARG A 57 -13.73 26.22 -0.09
N ASN A 58 -14.20 24.99 -0.35
CA ASN A 58 -13.32 23.91 -0.85
C ASN A 58 -13.31 23.85 -2.41
N THR A 59 -13.99 24.74 -3.11
CA THR A 59 -14.03 24.82 -4.57
C THR A 59 -12.96 25.72 -5.18
N TYR A 60 -11.88 26.02 -4.50
CA TYR A 60 -10.69 26.54 -5.19
C TYR A 60 -10.19 25.56 -6.26
N HIS A 61 -10.64 24.31 -6.21
CA HIS A 61 -10.34 23.28 -7.20
C HIS A 61 -11.34 23.17 -8.36
N LEU A 62 -12.47 23.91 -8.36
CA LEU A 62 -13.47 23.81 -9.43
C LEU A 62 -13.16 24.68 -10.67
N HIS A 63 -12.05 25.38 -10.68
CA HIS A 63 -11.62 26.09 -11.89
C HIS A 63 -10.86 25.19 -12.88
N HIS A 64 -10.36 24.05 -12.37
CA HIS A 64 -9.77 23.00 -13.21
C HIS A 64 -10.46 21.67 -12.87
N PRO A 65 -10.82 20.87 -13.88
CA PRO A 65 -11.26 19.51 -13.62
C PRO A 65 -10.18 18.77 -12.83
N PRO A 66 -10.54 17.83 -11.94
CA PRO A 66 -9.55 17.06 -11.20
C PRO A 66 -8.64 16.30 -12.18
N SER A 67 -7.35 16.35 -11.95
CA SER A 67 -6.40 15.58 -12.74
C SER A 67 -6.66 14.08 -12.59
N LYS A 68 -6.64 13.37 -13.71
CA LYS A 68 -6.90 11.94 -13.76
C LYS A 68 -5.62 11.17 -13.48
N VAL A 69 -5.55 10.53 -12.32
CA VAL A 69 -4.43 9.68 -11.94
C VAL A 69 -4.86 8.23 -11.98
N LEU A 70 -4.20 7.42 -12.80
CA LEU A 70 -4.42 5.99 -12.88
C LEU A 70 -3.56 5.28 -11.84
N TYR A 71 -4.20 4.56 -10.94
CA TYR A 71 -3.53 3.68 -9.99
C TYR A 71 -3.53 2.26 -10.54
N ILE A 72 -2.34 1.70 -10.70
CA ILE A 72 -2.13 0.37 -11.21
C ILE A 72 -1.42 -0.46 -10.15
N HIS A 73 -1.98 -1.59 -9.79
CA HIS A 73 -1.32 -2.55 -8.91
C HIS A 73 -0.85 -3.77 -9.71
N GLY A 74 0.47 -3.91 -9.86
CA GLY A 74 1.09 -5.07 -10.50
C GLY A 74 1.33 -6.14 -9.44
N GLY A 75 0.65 -7.23 -9.44
CA GLY A 75 0.93 -8.28 -8.46
C GLY A 75 -0.21 -9.23 -8.18
N GLY A 76 -1.07 -9.48 -9.18
CA GLY A 76 -1.97 -10.61 -9.12
C GLY A 76 -3.38 -10.30 -8.59
N ARG A 77 -4.20 -11.33 -8.62
CA ARG A 77 -5.67 -11.30 -8.45
C ARG A 77 -6.19 -10.81 -7.09
N ASN A 78 -5.32 -10.49 -6.14
CA ASN A 78 -5.71 -10.34 -4.73
C ASN A 78 -5.36 -8.99 -4.09
N VAL A 79 -5.32 -7.91 -4.88
CA VAL A 79 -5.03 -6.54 -4.38
C VAL A 79 -5.89 -6.15 -3.17
N PHE A 80 -7.15 -6.60 -3.14
CA PHE A 80 -8.09 -6.28 -2.07
C PHE A 80 -8.03 -7.24 -0.85
N TYR A 81 -7.20 -8.27 -0.91
CA TYR A 81 -7.01 -9.20 0.22
C TYR A 81 -5.70 -8.96 0.99
N ASP A 82 -4.88 -8.08 0.50
CA ASP A 82 -3.61 -7.68 1.09
C ASP A 82 -3.83 -6.43 1.95
N SER A 83 -3.60 -6.54 3.25
CA SER A 83 -3.81 -5.45 4.21
C SER A 83 -3.00 -4.20 3.86
N TRP A 84 -1.79 -4.39 3.34
CA TRP A 84 -0.95 -3.30 2.84
C TRP A 84 -1.59 -2.58 1.66
N SER A 85 -2.09 -3.32 0.69
CA SER A 85 -2.76 -2.73 -0.48
C SER A 85 -4.00 -1.93 -0.10
N LEU A 86 -4.75 -2.38 0.91
CA LEU A 86 -5.90 -1.65 1.44
C LEU A 86 -5.48 -0.37 2.18
N HIS A 87 -4.47 -0.46 3.01
CA HIS A 87 -3.94 0.70 3.73
C HIS A 87 -3.42 1.76 2.75
N VAL A 88 -2.65 1.32 1.78
CA VAL A 88 -2.18 2.17 0.69
C VAL A 88 -3.30 2.83 -0.07
N LEU A 89 -4.32 2.06 -0.43
CA LEU A 89 -5.49 2.58 -1.13
C LEU A 89 -6.19 3.68 -0.33
N GLU A 90 -6.31 3.50 0.97
CA GLU A 90 -6.89 4.49 1.87
C GLU A 90 -6.08 5.80 1.86
N GLU A 91 -4.76 5.72 2.00
CA GLU A 91 -3.88 6.90 1.99
C GLU A 91 -3.88 7.57 0.60
N VAL A 92 -3.83 6.81 -0.47
CA VAL A 92 -3.94 7.33 -1.84
C VAL A 92 -5.27 8.05 -2.05
N CYS A 93 -6.38 7.52 -1.56
CA CYS A 93 -7.69 8.17 -1.64
C CYS A 93 -7.75 9.47 -0.81
N LYS A 94 -7.20 9.47 0.41
CA LYS A 94 -7.09 10.68 1.25
C LYS A 94 -6.28 11.75 0.53
N PHE A 95 -5.17 11.35 -0.07
CA PHE A 95 -4.30 12.24 -0.79
C PHE A 95 -4.94 12.78 -2.08
N ALA A 96 -5.57 11.93 -2.87
CA ALA A 96 -6.30 12.31 -4.08
C ALA A 96 -7.32 13.41 -3.77
N LYS A 97 -8.07 13.23 -2.68
CA LYS A 97 -9.05 14.22 -2.22
C LYS A 97 -8.40 15.57 -1.85
N ARG A 98 -7.23 15.54 -1.18
CA ARG A 98 -6.52 16.77 -0.79
C ARG A 98 -5.96 17.56 -1.97
N ASN A 99 -5.56 16.86 -3.03
CA ASN A 99 -4.86 17.43 -4.18
C ASN A 99 -5.72 17.54 -5.44
N ASN A 100 -7.01 17.36 -5.32
CA ASN A 100 -7.96 17.45 -6.46
C ASN A 100 -7.66 16.45 -7.59
N PHE A 101 -7.34 15.20 -7.21
CA PHE A 101 -7.19 14.12 -8.17
C PHE A 101 -8.44 13.26 -8.25
N MET A 102 -8.76 12.81 -9.45
CA MET A 102 -9.69 11.72 -9.69
C MET A 102 -8.88 10.44 -9.89
N MET A 103 -8.96 9.53 -8.91
CA MET A 103 -8.28 8.25 -8.99
C MET A 103 -9.11 7.27 -9.84
N GLN A 104 -8.44 6.68 -10.81
CA GLN A 104 -8.94 5.55 -11.57
C GLN A 104 -8.12 4.32 -11.17
N PHE A 105 -8.80 3.20 -10.91
CA PHE A 105 -8.14 1.95 -10.53
C PHE A 105 -8.25 0.95 -11.66
N SER A 106 -7.13 0.36 -12.04
CA SER A 106 -7.13 -0.75 -12.97
C SER A 106 -6.72 -2.04 -12.27
N SER A 107 -7.56 -3.05 -12.37
CA SER A 107 -7.32 -4.42 -11.89
C SER A 107 -6.83 -5.37 -12.99
N LEU A 108 -6.76 -4.90 -14.22
CA LEU A 108 -6.50 -5.74 -15.41
C LEU A 108 -5.03 -6.16 -15.54
N ILE A 109 -4.19 -5.80 -14.60
CA ILE A 109 -2.76 -5.76 -14.80
C ILE A 109 -2.08 -6.82 -13.96
N GLY A 110 -2.45 -8.05 -14.16
CA GLY A 110 -1.75 -9.13 -13.45
C GLY A 110 -1.10 -10.14 -14.37
N GLU A 111 -1.68 -10.48 -15.49
CA GLU A 111 -1.30 -11.70 -16.20
C GLU A 111 -1.20 -11.58 -17.72
N VAL A 112 -1.75 -10.53 -18.33
CA VAL A 112 -1.69 -10.35 -19.79
C VAL A 112 -1.25 -8.94 -20.06
N GLY A 113 -0.25 -8.79 -20.93
CA GLY A 113 0.36 -7.50 -21.23
C GLY A 113 -0.69 -6.41 -21.42
N MET A 114 -0.57 -5.35 -20.64
CA MET A 114 -1.33 -4.15 -20.87
C MET A 114 -0.85 -3.56 -22.19
N GLU A 115 -1.74 -3.53 -23.17
CA GLU A 115 -1.44 -2.84 -24.41
C GLU A 115 -1.57 -1.32 -24.20
N MET A 116 -0.78 -0.56 -24.94
CA MET A 116 -0.83 0.92 -24.87
C MET A 116 -2.24 1.45 -25.16
N GLU A 117 -3.00 0.73 -25.97
CA GLU A 117 -4.39 1.06 -26.28
C GLU A 117 -5.31 1.03 -25.05
N GLU A 118 -5.09 0.10 -24.13
CA GLU A 118 -5.86 0.04 -22.88
C GLU A 118 -5.56 1.24 -21.97
N LEU A 119 -4.31 1.68 -21.92
CA LEU A 119 -3.95 2.90 -21.18
C LEU A 119 -4.59 4.15 -21.79
N GLU A 120 -4.68 4.20 -23.13
CA GLU A 120 -5.31 5.32 -23.83
C GLU A 120 -6.81 5.42 -23.52
N MET A 121 -7.50 4.29 -23.28
CA MET A 121 -8.91 4.29 -22.85
C MET A 121 -9.13 5.04 -21.53
N TYR A 122 -8.23 4.95 -20.59
CA TYR A 122 -8.33 5.68 -19.32
C TYR A 122 -7.98 7.15 -19.45
N SER A 123 -7.25 7.53 -20.51
CA SER A 123 -6.74 8.90 -20.72
C SER A 123 -6.16 9.53 -19.44
N PRO A 124 -5.24 8.85 -18.73
CA PRO A 124 -4.70 9.37 -17.49
C PRO A 124 -3.73 10.53 -17.77
N GLU A 125 -3.67 11.47 -16.85
CA GLU A 125 -2.68 12.56 -16.86
C GLU A 125 -1.40 12.15 -16.12
N ALA A 126 -1.49 11.16 -15.20
CA ALA A 126 -0.35 10.53 -14.55
C ALA A 126 -0.68 9.11 -14.09
N ILE A 127 0.35 8.32 -13.80
CA ILE A 127 0.24 6.95 -13.33
C ILE A 127 1.02 6.77 -12.02
N LEU A 128 0.36 6.14 -11.04
CA LEU A 128 0.98 5.51 -9.88
C LEU A 128 0.99 4.01 -10.11
N TRP A 129 2.16 3.43 -10.32
CA TRP A 129 2.31 2.01 -10.63
C TRP A 129 2.99 1.27 -9.49
N VAL A 130 2.23 0.42 -8.82
CA VAL A 130 2.72 -0.35 -7.68
C VAL A 130 3.18 -1.73 -8.15
N ARG A 131 4.42 -2.09 -7.86
CA ARG A 131 5.00 -3.41 -8.14
C ARG A 131 4.76 -3.88 -9.59
N PRO A 132 5.22 -3.14 -10.61
CA PRO A 132 5.02 -3.56 -11.99
C PRO A 132 5.63 -4.94 -12.23
N THR A 133 4.92 -5.79 -12.98
CA THR A 133 5.42 -7.11 -13.36
C THR A 133 6.54 -6.99 -14.40
N GLN A 134 7.34 -8.03 -14.54
CA GLN A 134 8.41 -8.07 -15.55
C GLN A 134 7.89 -7.84 -16.99
N THR A 135 6.68 -8.29 -17.26
CA THR A 135 6.06 -8.18 -18.58
C THR A 135 5.78 -6.73 -18.98
N VAL A 136 5.39 -5.89 -18.00
CA VAL A 136 5.01 -4.48 -18.27
C VAL A 136 6.14 -3.49 -18.05
N ARG A 137 7.18 -3.85 -17.31
CA ARG A 137 8.33 -2.97 -17.06
C ARG A 137 8.96 -2.36 -18.33
N PRO A 138 9.17 -3.12 -19.41
CA PRO A 138 9.72 -2.55 -20.65
C PRO A 138 8.86 -1.46 -21.26
N LEU A 139 7.54 -1.40 -20.94
CA LEU A 139 6.63 -0.38 -21.45
C LEU A 139 6.72 0.94 -20.67
N ILE A 140 7.15 0.92 -19.41
CA ILE A 140 7.17 2.11 -18.55
C ILE A 140 7.99 3.26 -19.14
N PRO A 141 9.20 3.06 -19.69
CA PRO A 141 9.96 4.13 -20.32
C PRO A 141 9.24 4.78 -21.51
N GLU A 142 8.49 3.99 -22.30
CA GLU A 142 7.73 4.53 -23.43
C GLU A 142 6.49 5.32 -22.98
N ILE A 143 5.79 4.83 -21.97
CA ILE A 143 4.63 5.52 -21.37
C ILE A 143 5.08 6.88 -20.82
N ARG A 144 6.23 6.91 -20.15
CA ARG A 144 6.78 8.12 -19.54
C ARG A 144 7.15 9.23 -20.50
N LYS A 145 7.42 8.92 -21.75
CA LYS A 145 7.59 9.95 -22.78
C LYS A 145 6.32 10.76 -23.02
N LYS A 146 5.16 10.19 -22.68
CA LYS A 146 3.85 10.81 -22.89
C LYS A 146 3.25 11.38 -21.60
N ILE A 147 3.34 10.66 -20.50
CA ILE A 147 2.71 10.99 -19.21
C ILE A 147 3.64 10.65 -18.03
N PRO A 148 3.57 11.40 -16.92
CA PRO A 148 4.31 11.09 -15.72
C PRO A 148 3.92 9.72 -15.15
N VAL A 149 4.93 8.88 -14.85
CA VAL A 149 4.74 7.59 -14.16
C VAL A 149 5.62 7.57 -12.93
N CYS A 150 5.05 7.27 -11.79
CA CYS A 150 5.80 6.97 -10.58
C CYS A 150 5.63 5.48 -10.24
N VAL A 151 6.72 4.75 -10.20
CA VAL A 151 6.76 3.36 -9.77
C VAL A 151 6.94 3.28 -8.27
N ILE A 152 6.16 2.44 -7.62
CA ILE A 152 6.13 2.31 -6.16
C ILE A 152 6.51 0.88 -5.77
N ALA A 153 7.36 0.76 -4.75
CA ALA A 153 7.74 -0.52 -4.15
C ALA A 153 8.26 -1.53 -5.19
N ASP A 154 9.18 -1.10 -6.04
CA ASP A 154 9.87 -1.98 -6.98
C ASP A 154 11.18 -2.50 -6.39
N SER A 155 11.53 -3.73 -6.76
CA SER A 155 12.80 -4.36 -6.39
C SER A 155 13.93 -4.02 -7.39
N VAL A 156 13.61 -3.55 -8.58
CA VAL A 156 14.59 -3.26 -9.62
C VAL A 156 15.15 -1.86 -9.41
N ARG A 157 16.43 -1.82 -9.05
CA ARG A 157 17.23 -0.59 -9.01
C ARG A 157 17.61 -0.24 -10.43
N ASN A 158 17.32 0.85 -10.94
CA ASN A 158 17.74 1.54 -12.17
C ASN A 158 16.58 2.25 -12.85
N ASP A 159 15.42 2.23 -12.24
CA ASP A 159 14.31 3.03 -12.73
C ASP A 159 14.40 4.41 -12.05
N SER A 160 14.87 5.40 -12.81
CA SER A 160 15.03 6.79 -12.34
C SER A 160 13.75 7.46 -11.82
N PHE A 161 12.71 6.67 -11.55
CA PHE A 161 11.36 7.14 -11.23
C PHE A 161 10.67 6.33 -10.16
N ALA A 162 11.40 5.40 -9.55
CA ALA A 162 10.88 4.58 -8.47
C ALA A 162 10.98 5.31 -7.13
N VAL A 163 9.97 5.14 -6.32
CA VAL A 163 10.01 5.42 -4.88
C VAL A 163 9.89 4.10 -4.17
N THR A 164 10.95 3.67 -3.52
CA THR A 164 11.07 2.32 -2.98
C THR A 164 11.97 2.26 -1.75
N SER A 165 12.01 1.11 -1.07
CA SER A 165 13.03 0.79 -0.09
C SER A 165 14.13 -0.07 -0.70
N ASP A 166 15.33 -0.01 -0.11
CA ASP A 166 16.41 -0.92 -0.44
C ASP A 166 16.17 -2.30 0.18
N TYR A 167 15.35 -3.12 -0.49
CA TYR A 167 14.98 -4.45 0.03
C TYR A 167 16.17 -5.39 0.17
N TYR A 168 17.16 -5.30 -0.72
CA TYR A 168 18.37 -6.10 -0.60
C TYR A 168 19.14 -5.74 0.67
N GLN A 169 19.38 -4.45 0.89
CA GLN A 169 20.07 -3.99 2.10
C GLN A 169 19.23 -4.24 3.37
N ALA A 170 17.91 -4.18 3.28
CA ALA A 170 17.04 -4.53 4.39
C ALA A 170 17.24 -5.99 4.81
N GLY A 171 17.24 -6.92 3.85
CA GLY A 171 17.53 -8.34 4.11
C GLY A 171 18.92 -8.57 4.68
N ALA A 172 19.92 -7.91 4.13
CA ALA A 172 21.30 -7.97 4.62
C ALA A 172 21.40 -7.47 6.08
N LYS A 173 20.77 -6.34 6.38
CA LYS A 173 20.75 -5.72 7.71
C LYS A 173 20.04 -6.59 8.74
N ALA A 174 18.90 -7.20 8.36
CA ALA A 174 18.20 -8.14 9.24
C ALA A 174 19.07 -9.37 9.57
N ALA A 175 19.71 -9.97 8.57
CA ALA A 175 20.63 -11.10 8.77
C ALA A 175 21.81 -10.72 9.67
N GLU A 176 22.44 -9.57 9.41
CA GLU A 176 23.56 -9.08 10.20
C GLU A 176 23.16 -8.83 11.67
N TYR A 177 21.98 -8.29 11.89
CA TYR A 177 21.44 -8.05 13.23
C TYR A 177 21.32 -9.36 14.02
N PHE A 178 20.76 -10.42 13.45
CA PHE A 178 20.67 -11.71 14.09
C PHE A 178 22.07 -12.31 14.39
N ILE A 179 22.98 -12.24 13.43
CA ILE A 179 24.37 -12.72 13.61
C ILE A 179 25.05 -12.00 14.77
N CYS A 180 24.99 -10.66 14.81
CA CYS A 180 25.62 -9.83 15.83
C CYS A 180 25.02 -10.06 17.23
N ASN A 181 23.73 -10.40 17.31
CA ASN A 181 23.08 -10.74 18.58
C ASN A 181 23.22 -12.21 18.99
N GLY A 182 24.04 -12.98 18.28
CA GLY A 182 24.44 -14.32 18.67
C GLY A 182 23.49 -15.45 18.24
N PHE A 183 22.45 -15.17 17.48
CA PHE A 183 21.53 -16.20 16.98
C PHE A 183 22.21 -17.10 15.95
N ARG A 184 21.90 -18.41 16.00
CA ARG A 184 22.57 -19.43 15.16
C ARG A 184 21.61 -20.30 14.38
N ASN A 185 20.38 -20.45 14.87
CA ASN A 185 19.33 -21.26 14.25
C ASN A 185 18.12 -20.38 14.02
N ILE A 186 17.99 -19.84 12.82
CA ILE A 186 16.97 -18.84 12.51
C ILE A 186 15.90 -19.45 11.60
N LEU A 187 14.65 -19.34 12.01
CA LEU A 187 13.53 -19.62 11.14
C LEU A 187 13.27 -18.39 10.25
N TYR A 188 13.45 -18.54 8.95
CA TYR A 188 13.13 -17.52 7.95
C TYR A 188 11.83 -17.90 7.24
N ALA A 189 10.74 -17.24 7.61
CA ALA A 189 9.42 -17.47 7.05
C ALA A 189 9.11 -16.45 5.96
N CYS A 190 9.27 -16.84 4.71
CA CYS A 190 8.91 -16.01 3.56
C CYS A 190 8.36 -16.85 2.42
N ARG A 191 7.49 -16.27 1.60
CA ARG A 191 7.10 -16.87 0.34
C ARG A 191 8.28 -16.84 -0.63
N MET A 192 8.55 -17.96 -1.31
CA MET A 192 9.45 -17.93 -2.47
C MET A 192 8.74 -17.18 -3.59
N ASN A 193 9.06 -15.91 -3.70
CA ASN A 193 8.71 -15.13 -4.86
C ASN A 193 9.84 -15.19 -5.89
N THR A 194 9.55 -14.77 -7.10
CA THR A 194 10.56 -14.65 -8.15
C THR A 194 11.72 -13.76 -7.67
N PRO A 195 12.94 -13.97 -8.17
CA PRO A 195 14.11 -13.16 -7.79
C PRO A 195 13.88 -11.65 -7.92
N ASP A 196 13.05 -11.25 -8.88
CA ASP A 196 12.75 -9.84 -9.16
C ASP A 196 11.62 -9.25 -8.33
N SER A 197 11.15 -9.98 -7.32
CA SER A 197 10.19 -9.45 -6.35
C SER A 197 10.88 -8.76 -5.18
N ILE A 198 10.17 -7.89 -4.47
CA ILE A 198 10.69 -7.23 -3.26
C ILE A 198 11.12 -8.24 -2.19
N THR A 199 10.35 -9.32 -2.01
CA THR A 199 10.69 -10.41 -1.09
C THR A 199 11.87 -11.24 -1.60
N GLY A 200 12.01 -11.38 -2.92
CA GLY A 200 13.18 -12.00 -3.56
C GLY A 200 14.46 -11.20 -3.30
N ALA A 201 14.43 -9.88 -3.53
CA ALA A 201 15.56 -9.00 -3.25
C ALA A 201 15.95 -8.99 -1.76
N PHE A 202 14.97 -8.97 -0.86
CA PHE A 202 15.19 -9.07 0.58
C PHE A 202 15.88 -10.40 0.94
N ARG A 203 15.36 -11.50 0.42
CA ARG A 203 15.94 -12.83 0.64
C ARG A 203 17.35 -12.94 0.10
N GLU A 204 17.63 -12.39 -1.06
CA GLU A 204 18.98 -12.39 -1.63
C GLU A 204 19.97 -11.67 -0.73
N GLY A 205 19.62 -10.49 -0.20
CA GLY A 205 20.42 -9.77 0.78
C GLY A 205 20.68 -10.58 2.05
N TRP A 206 19.62 -11.23 2.56
CA TRP A 206 19.71 -12.15 3.70
C TRP A 206 20.68 -13.29 3.43
N CYS A 207 20.45 -14.07 2.36
CA CYS A 207 21.25 -15.25 2.03
C CYS A 207 22.72 -14.89 1.79
N SER A 208 22.99 -13.83 1.03
CA SER A 208 24.34 -13.36 0.75
C SER A 208 25.10 -12.97 2.02
N THR A 209 24.40 -12.36 2.98
CA THR A 209 24.98 -11.96 4.26
C THR A 209 25.27 -13.18 5.14
N ILE A 210 24.33 -14.12 5.28
CA ILE A 210 24.55 -15.36 6.01
C ILE A 210 25.73 -16.13 5.44
N GLN A 211 25.77 -16.33 4.12
CA GLN A 211 26.84 -17.09 3.46
C GLN A 211 28.21 -16.46 3.66
N ARG A 212 28.30 -15.15 3.60
CA ARG A 212 29.58 -14.41 3.72
C ARG A 212 30.08 -14.31 5.15
N ARG A 213 29.15 -14.05 6.10
CA ARG A 213 29.52 -13.70 7.49
C ARG A 213 29.50 -14.90 8.42
N MET A 214 28.61 -15.83 8.20
CA MET A 214 28.40 -16.96 9.13
C MET A 214 27.71 -18.16 8.46
N PRO A 215 28.43 -18.90 7.61
CA PRO A 215 27.87 -20.04 6.87
C PRO A 215 27.33 -21.16 7.79
N SER A 216 27.71 -21.16 9.08
CA SER A 216 27.20 -22.11 10.08
C SER A 216 25.81 -21.75 10.63
N VAL A 217 25.25 -20.59 10.29
CA VAL A 217 23.88 -20.26 10.67
C VAL A 217 22.91 -21.12 9.89
N ASN A 218 22.12 -21.89 10.62
CA ASN A 218 21.09 -22.72 10.03
C ASN A 218 19.84 -21.88 9.77
N THR A 219 19.46 -21.74 8.51
CA THR A 219 18.23 -21.04 8.12
C THR A 219 17.24 -22.02 7.54
N VAL A 220 16.05 -22.07 8.11
CA VAL A 220 14.93 -22.86 7.60
C VAL A 220 14.03 -21.95 6.78
N TYR A 221 13.83 -22.27 5.51
CA TYR A 221 12.99 -21.49 4.61
C TYR A 221 11.61 -22.11 4.45
N LEU A 222 10.57 -21.28 4.54
CA LEU A 222 9.20 -21.65 4.19
C LEU A 222 8.92 -21.17 2.76
N HIS A 223 8.52 -22.08 1.89
CA HIS A 223 8.41 -21.78 0.47
C HIS A 223 6.98 -21.63 -0.06
N GLN A 224 6.02 -22.34 0.50
CA GLN A 224 4.62 -22.31 0.10
C GLN A 224 3.69 -22.46 1.30
N GLU A 225 2.44 -22.10 1.12
CA GLU A 225 1.41 -22.23 2.15
C GLU A 225 1.18 -23.71 2.57
N SER A 226 1.31 -24.64 1.61
CA SER A 226 1.32 -26.09 1.87
C SER A 226 2.54 -26.55 2.70
N ASP A 227 3.67 -25.89 2.52
CA ASP A 227 4.91 -26.21 3.27
C ASP A 227 4.81 -25.69 4.70
N PHE A 228 3.97 -24.66 4.91
CA PHE A 228 3.72 -24.09 6.24
C PHE A 228 3.28 -25.19 7.20
N GLN A 229 2.29 -26.01 6.82
CA GLN A 229 1.80 -27.10 7.65
C GLN A 229 2.86 -28.22 7.82
N GLN A 230 3.64 -28.54 6.79
CA GLN A 230 4.72 -29.54 6.89
C GLN A 230 5.85 -29.04 7.80
N VAL A 231 6.21 -27.76 7.68
CA VAL A 231 7.21 -27.14 8.54
C VAL A 231 6.67 -26.99 9.96
N LEU A 232 5.39 -26.65 10.15
CA LEU A 232 4.72 -26.67 11.45
C LEU A 232 4.88 -28.03 12.13
N ASN A 233 4.68 -29.11 11.38
CA ASN A 233 4.79 -30.48 11.89
C ASN A 233 6.25 -30.91 12.16
N ALA A 234 7.21 -30.34 11.43
CA ALA A 234 8.64 -30.64 11.57
C ALA A 234 9.36 -29.72 12.59
N LEU A 235 8.79 -28.59 12.94
CA LEU A 235 9.38 -27.60 13.83
C LEU A 235 9.58 -28.07 15.30
N PRO A 236 8.71 -28.90 15.90
CA PRO A 236 8.97 -29.42 17.23
C PRO A 236 10.32 -30.15 17.35
N ALA A 237 10.81 -30.70 16.22
CA ALA A 237 12.10 -31.39 16.16
C ALA A 237 13.29 -30.47 15.83
N ARG A 238 13.05 -29.18 15.49
CA ARG A 238 14.10 -28.23 15.08
C ARG A 238 14.26 -27.14 16.13
N ASN A 239 15.43 -27.06 16.72
CA ASN A 239 15.79 -25.95 17.60
C ASN A 239 16.11 -24.73 16.76
N PHE A 240 15.23 -23.72 16.76
CA PHE A 240 15.54 -22.35 16.31
C PHE A 240 15.53 -21.41 17.52
N ASP A 241 16.41 -20.44 17.51
CA ASP A 241 16.63 -19.50 18.61
C ASP A 241 16.06 -18.09 18.30
N ALA A 242 15.65 -17.86 17.04
CA ALA A 242 14.98 -16.66 16.61
C ALA A 242 14.14 -16.89 15.34
N VAL A 243 13.22 -15.98 15.06
CA VAL A 243 12.37 -16.00 13.86
C VAL A 243 12.49 -14.68 13.12
N PHE A 244 12.71 -14.75 11.80
CA PHE A 244 12.38 -13.67 10.88
C PHE A 244 11.14 -14.08 10.07
N THR A 245 10.19 -13.19 9.95
CA THR A 245 9.01 -13.41 9.11
C THR A 245 8.61 -12.14 8.36
N HIS A 246 8.18 -12.31 7.10
CA HIS A 246 7.44 -11.24 6.44
C HIS A 246 6.07 -11.07 7.10
N SER A 247 5.61 -9.84 7.18
CA SER A 247 4.38 -9.44 7.88
C SER A 247 3.16 -10.26 7.46
N ALA A 248 3.04 -10.62 6.20
CA ALA A 248 1.96 -11.48 5.69
C ALA A 248 1.90 -12.89 6.35
N TYR A 249 3.02 -13.39 6.88
CA TYR A 249 3.10 -14.70 7.55
C TYR A 249 3.06 -14.63 9.07
N TYR A 250 3.14 -13.44 9.60
CA TYR A 250 3.19 -13.21 11.03
C TYR A 250 2.07 -13.91 11.82
N PRO A 251 0.77 -13.87 11.41
CA PRO A 251 -0.28 -14.57 12.13
C PRO A 251 -0.07 -16.08 12.21
N GLY A 252 0.45 -16.70 11.15
CA GLY A 252 0.75 -18.13 11.13
C GLY A 252 1.94 -18.48 12.03
N ILE A 253 2.98 -17.65 12.05
CA ILE A 253 4.12 -17.80 12.96
C ILE A 253 3.69 -17.63 14.41
N ASP A 254 2.87 -16.64 14.72
CA ASP A 254 2.30 -16.42 16.05
C ASP A 254 1.54 -17.66 16.56
N ALA A 255 0.64 -18.19 15.72
CA ALA A 255 -0.12 -19.40 16.04
C ALA A 255 0.82 -20.61 16.28
N LEU A 256 1.87 -20.75 15.48
CA LEU A 256 2.86 -21.79 15.63
C LEU A 256 3.61 -21.71 16.97
N LEU A 257 4.15 -20.54 17.29
CA LEU A 257 4.92 -20.35 18.51
C LEU A 257 4.06 -20.62 19.75
N LYS A 258 2.80 -20.19 19.73
CA LYS A 258 1.83 -20.51 20.78
C LYS A 258 1.57 -22.02 20.91
N ALA A 259 1.31 -22.69 19.78
CA ALA A 259 1.03 -24.13 19.75
C ALA A 259 2.23 -25.00 20.23
N THR A 260 3.45 -24.48 20.08
CA THR A 260 4.68 -25.17 20.46
C THR A 260 5.27 -24.72 21.81
N ASN A 261 4.53 -23.89 22.56
CA ASN A 261 4.98 -23.29 23.83
C ASN A 261 6.31 -22.51 23.72
N ARG A 262 6.48 -21.79 22.62
CA ARG A 262 7.69 -21.00 22.32
C ARG A 262 7.38 -19.52 22.16
N SER A 263 6.42 -19.01 22.89
CA SER A 263 5.99 -17.61 22.85
C SER A 263 7.07 -16.62 23.29
N ASP A 264 8.14 -17.09 23.91
CA ASP A 264 9.33 -16.34 24.29
C ASP A 264 10.37 -16.21 23.17
N CYS A 265 10.20 -16.94 22.05
CA CYS A 265 11.11 -16.88 20.93
C CYS A 265 11.08 -15.48 20.30
N PRO A 266 12.23 -14.80 20.17
CA PRO A 266 12.26 -13.46 19.62
C PRO A 266 11.93 -13.45 18.12
N ILE A 267 11.05 -12.53 17.74
CA ILE A 267 10.57 -12.38 16.36
C ILE A 267 11.04 -11.03 15.82
N MET A 268 11.54 -11.04 14.59
CA MET A 268 11.67 -9.85 13.75
C MET A 268 10.67 -9.93 12.60
N VAL A 269 9.98 -8.85 12.34
CA VAL A 269 9.01 -8.73 11.24
C VAL A 269 9.34 -7.52 10.37
N ASP A 270 9.04 -7.57 9.07
CA ASP A 270 9.07 -6.37 8.25
C ASP A 270 7.82 -5.49 8.46
N SER A 271 7.94 -4.19 8.21
CA SER A 271 6.83 -3.23 8.38
C SER A 271 5.87 -3.21 7.19
N PHE A 272 6.08 -4.03 6.17
CA PHE A 272 5.40 -3.89 4.89
C PHE A 272 3.88 -4.07 4.99
N ASP A 273 3.43 -5.10 5.72
CA ASP A 273 2.01 -5.41 5.98
C ASP A 273 1.74 -5.58 7.48
N TYR A 274 2.61 -5.01 8.33
CA TYR A 274 2.51 -5.26 9.75
C TYR A 274 1.27 -4.59 10.35
N VAL A 275 0.25 -5.39 10.60
CA VAL A 275 -0.91 -5.02 11.41
C VAL A 275 -0.75 -5.66 12.78
N ARG A 276 -0.72 -4.83 13.82
CA ARG A 276 -0.67 -5.33 15.19
C ARG A 276 -2.00 -6.00 15.55
N PHE A 277 -1.96 -7.31 15.71
CA PHE A 277 -3.12 -8.07 16.21
C PHE A 277 -3.12 -8.02 17.74
N PRO A 278 -4.25 -7.69 18.40
CA PRO A 278 -4.32 -7.49 19.84
C PRO A 278 -3.80 -8.67 20.67
N ASP A 279 -4.05 -9.90 20.21
CA ASP A 279 -3.71 -11.15 20.92
C ASP A 279 -2.44 -11.82 20.39
N SER A 280 -1.68 -11.17 19.50
CA SER A 280 -0.46 -11.74 18.96
C SER A 280 0.74 -11.55 19.89
N ILE A 281 1.71 -12.47 19.79
CA ILE A 281 3.03 -12.27 20.40
C ILE A 281 3.65 -11.02 19.78
N PRO A 282 3.98 -9.98 20.54
CA PRO A 282 4.56 -8.78 19.94
C PRO A 282 5.94 -9.14 19.32
N PRO A 283 6.23 -8.69 18.09
CA PRO A 283 7.57 -8.85 17.57
C PRO A 283 8.54 -8.03 18.42
N ARG A 284 9.70 -8.59 18.68
CA ARG A 284 10.75 -7.86 19.39
C ARG A 284 11.37 -6.77 18.53
N TRP A 285 11.46 -7.03 17.23
CA TRP A 285 12.01 -6.07 16.28
C TRP A 285 11.14 -5.94 15.04
N VAL A 286 11.08 -4.73 14.53
CA VAL A 286 10.47 -4.43 13.23
C VAL A 286 11.56 -3.87 12.33
N ILE A 287 11.76 -4.44 11.15
CA ILE A 287 12.55 -3.78 10.12
C ILE A 287 11.63 -2.87 9.31
N ASP A 288 11.82 -1.58 9.51
CA ASP A 288 10.97 -0.57 8.87
C ASP A 288 11.41 -0.35 7.43
N LEU A 289 10.49 -0.58 6.52
CA LEU A 289 10.63 -0.38 5.07
C LEU A 289 9.95 0.92 4.61
N TYR A 290 9.43 1.71 5.53
CA TYR A 290 8.79 3.00 5.30
C TYR A 290 7.63 2.98 4.28
N PRO A 291 6.69 2.03 4.36
CA PRO A 291 5.64 1.89 3.34
C PRO A 291 4.79 3.16 3.19
N GLU A 292 4.42 3.81 4.29
CA GLU A 292 3.62 5.04 4.28
C GLU A 292 4.38 6.22 3.64
N VAL A 293 5.65 6.39 4.00
CA VAL A 293 6.50 7.47 3.48
C VAL A 293 6.78 7.28 1.99
N ILE A 294 6.95 6.05 1.53
CA ILE A 294 7.08 5.70 0.11
C ILE A 294 5.86 6.19 -0.67
N PHE A 295 4.67 5.92 -0.16
CA PHE A 295 3.44 6.33 -0.83
C PHE A 295 3.27 7.84 -0.86
N GLU A 296 3.40 8.50 0.27
CA GLU A 296 3.31 9.95 0.35
C GLU A 296 4.31 10.61 -0.61
N THR A 297 5.54 10.09 -0.64
CA THR A 297 6.58 10.59 -1.55
C THR A 297 6.22 10.36 -3.02
N ALA A 298 5.72 9.18 -3.36
CA ALA A 298 5.34 8.86 -4.73
C ALA A 298 4.21 9.76 -5.24
N VAL A 299 3.21 9.98 -4.40
CA VAL A 299 2.10 10.86 -4.76
C VAL A 299 2.55 12.31 -4.87
N ASN A 300 3.41 12.79 -3.97
CA ASN A 300 4.01 14.12 -4.08
C ASN A 300 4.81 14.27 -5.38
N ASN A 301 5.55 13.24 -5.80
CA ASN A 301 6.25 13.23 -7.08
C ASN A 301 5.31 13.37 -8.27
N VAL A 302 4.19 12.64 -8.27
CA VAL A 302 3.17 12.75 -9.32
C VAL A 302 2.54 14.13 -9.32
N CYS A 303 2.22 14.70 -8.16
CA CYS A 303 1.71 16.06 -8.04
C CYS A 303 2.65 17.08 -8.68
N ARG A 304 3.92 16.99 -8.31
CA ARG A 304 4.93 17.89 -8.84
C ARG A 304 5.10 17.74 -10.34
N ALA A 305 5.11 16.50 -10.84
CA ALA A 305 5.21 16.23 -12.27
C ALA A 305 4.03 16.80 -13.08
N LEU A 306 2.84 16.85 -12.48
CA LEU A 306 1.65 17.41 -13.12
C LEU A 306 1.60 18.95 -13.10
N HIS A 307 2.18 19.58 -12.09
CA HIS A 307 2.01 21.02 -11.86
C HIS A 307 3.30 21.84 -12.10
N GLU A 308 4.46 21.20 -12.08
CA GLU A 308 5.76 21.83 -12.27
C GLU A 308 6.35 21.46 -13.64
N PRO A 309 6.31 22.32 -14.68
CA PRO A 309 6.71 21.96 -16.06
C PRO A 309 8.15 21.46 -16.22
N HIS A 310 9.01 21.76 -15.25
CA HIS A 310 10.44 21.38 -15.27
C HIS A 310 10.80 20.39 -14.16
N TYR A 311 9.79 19.76 -13.52
CA TYR A 311 10.05 18.80 -12.48
C TYR A 311 10.69 17.53 -13.05
N GLU A 312 11.92 17.31 -12.67
CA GLU A 312 12.66 16.09 -13.00
C GLU A 312 12.40 15.04 -11.91
N GLN A 313 11.69 14.00 -12.27
CA GLN A 313 11.47 12.86 -11.36
C GLN A 313 12.78 12.10 -11.14
N LYS A 314 13.13 11.84 -9.89
CA LYS A 314 14.33 11.07 -9.50
C LYS A 314 13.94 9.82 -8.74
N GLU A 315 14.78 8.80 -8.82
CA GLU A 315 14.69 7.65 -7.96
C GLU A 315 14.89 8.08 -6.50
N ILE A 316 14.02 7.60 -5.62
CA ILE A 316 14.12 7.80 -4.17
C ILE A 316 14.11 6.43 -3.51
N VAL A 317 15.21 6.12 -2.84
CA VAL A 317 15.41 4.84 -2.17
C VAL A 317 15.57 5.06 -0.67
N PHE A 318 14.64 4.54 0.10
CA PHE A 318 14.70 4.59 1.56
C PHE A 318 15.57 3.44 2.11
N GLN A 319 16.37 3.76 3.11
CA GLN A 319 17.21 2.77 3.79
C GLN A 319 16.46 2.23 5.00
N ALA A 320 16.23 0.92 5.02
CA ALA A 320 15.53 0.27 6.12
C ALA A 320 16.22 0.49 7.48
N GLU A 321 15.44 0.55 8.54
CA GLU A 321 15.91 0.62 9.92
C GLU A 321 15.32 -0.50 10.76
N ILE A 322 16.06 -0.97 11.78
CA ILE A 322 15.57 -1.95 12.74
C ILE A 322 15.15 -1.22 14.00
N ILE A 323 13.87 -1.37 14.36
CA ILE A 323 13.24 -0.73 15.50
C ILE A 323 12.97 -1.80 16.55
N GLU A 324 13.50 -1.63 17.76
CA GLU A 324 13.17 -2.49 18.89
C GLU A 324 11.82 -2.04 19.49
N GLN A 325 10.89 -2.98 19.58
CA GLN A 325 9.58 -2.73 20.18
C GLN A 325 9.72 -2.83 21.72
N LYS A 326 9.18 -1.84 22.40
CA LYS A 326 9.18 -1.77 23.88
C LYS A 326 7.95 -2.41 24.48
#